data_f03b664e991761d7d4fff83f70a1fa8f
#
_entry.id   f03b664e991761d7d4fff83f70a1fa8f
#
_cell.length_a   1.000
_cell.length_b   1.000
_cell.length_c   1.000
_cell.angle_alpha   90.00
_cell.angle_beta   90.00
_cell.angle_gamma   90.00
#
_symmetry.space_group_name_H-M   'P 1'
#
loop_
_entity.id
_entity.type
_entity.pdbx_description
1 polymer ?
#
loop_
_entity_poly.entity_id
_entity_poly.type
_entity_poly.pdbx_seq_one_letter_code
_entity_poly.pdbx_strand_id
1 'polypeptide(L)'
;MDCNPRSLLFILPLLLSCVIPAFPIIYPPNEVNLLDSKASQGELGWISYPTHGWEEISGVDEHYTPIRTFQVCNVMEYSQNNWLRTNWIPRQSAQKIYVELKFTLRDCNSIPLVLGTCKETFNLLYLEADDDQGSHFREHQFSKIDTIAADESFTQMDLGDRILKLNTEVREVGPMTKKGFYLAFQDVGACVALVSVQGLLQEVPAHCKESGLLP
;
A
#
# COMPACT_ATOMS: atom_id res chain seq x y z
N MET A 1 1.23 -2.92 -81.00
CA MET A 1 0.35 -4.07 -81.02
C MET A 1 0.57 -4.74 -79.66
N ASP A 2 -0.07 -4.27 -78.67
CA ASP A 2 -1.13 -4.83 -77.82
C ASP A 2 -0.82 -6.19 -77.26
N CYS A 3 -0.69 -6.26 -75.95
CA CYS A 3 -1.33 -7.27 -75.16
C CYS A 3 -1.13 -6.96 -73.63
N ASN A 4 -2.21 -6.52 -73.07
CA ASN A 4 -2.39 -6.48 -71.63
C ASN A 4 -3.11 -7.78 -71.19
N PRO A 5 -2.74 -8.41 -70.09
CA PRO A 5 -3.77 -9.01 -69.27
C PRO A 5 -3.69 -8.52 -67.83
N ARG A 6 -4.82 -8.05 -67.35
CA ARG A 6 -5.17 -7.73 -66.00
C ARG A 6 -5.03 -8.99 -65.10
N SER A 7 -4.10 -8.97 -64.17
CA SER A 7 -4.11 -9.89 -63.05
C SER A 7 -4.73 -9.20 -61.84
N LEU A 8 -5.90 -9.67 -61.43
CA LEU A 8 -6.51 -9.34 -60.14
C LEU A 8 -5.64 -9.90 -59.02
N LEU A 9 -4.93 -9.03 -58.36
CA LEU A 9 -4.31 -9.32 -57.07
C LEU A 9 -5.36 -9.11 -55.97
N PHE A 10 -5.86 -10.23 -55.41
CA PHE A 10 -6.60 -10.24 -54.18
C PHE A 10 -5.65 -9.82 -53.05
N ILE A 11 -5.78 -8.60 -52.59
CA ILE A 11 -5.12 -8.12 -51.38
C ILE A 11 -5.90 -8.66 -50.19
N LEU A 12 -5.43 -9.75 -49.64
CA LEU A 12 -5.88 -10.28 -48.32
C LEU A 12 -5.39 -9.29 -47.26
N PRO A 13 -6.27 -8.66 -46.44
CA PRO A 13 -5.82 -7.82 -45.36
C PRO A 13 -5.19 -8.74 -44.27
N LEU A 14 -3.88 -8.71 -44.14
CA LEU A 14 -3.19 -9.25 -42.99
C LEU A 14 -3.66 -8.45 -41.76
N LEU A 15 -4.53 -9.04 -40.98
CA LEU A 15 -4.81 -8.57 -39.61
C LEU A 15 -3.52 -8.74 -38.81
N LEU A 16 -2.72 -7.69 -38.80
CA LEU A 16 -1.56 -7.57 -37.91
C LEU A 16 -2.12 -7.40 -36.50
N SER A 17 -2.28 -8.53 -35.78
CA SER A 17 -2.53 -8.51 -34.36
C SER A 17 -1.37 -7.78 -33.69
N CYS A 18 -1.60 -6.52 -33.32
CA CYS A 18 -0.70 -5.79 -32.45
C CYS A 18 -0.74 -6.45 -31.08
N VAL A 19 0.08 -7.49 -30.89
CA VAL A 19 0.42 -7.99 -29.57
C VAL A 19 1.29 -6.89 -28.95
N ILE A 20 0.67 -6.02 -28.16
CA ILE A 20 1.39 -5.08 -27.31
C ILE A 20 2.11 -5.97 -26.28
N PRO A 21 3.45 -6.06 -26.30
CA PRO A 21 4.14 -6.76 -25.24
C PRO A 21 3.80 -6.03 -23.95
N ALA A 22 3.22 -6.74 -22.97
CA ALA A 22 3.12 -6.25 -21.62
C ALA A 22 4.57 -6.11 -21.13
N PHE A 23 5.08 -4.87 -21.18
CA PHE A 23 6.35 -4.59 -20.55
C PHE A 23 6.17 -4.86 -19.06
N PRO A 24 7.02 -5.70 -18.43
CA PRO A 24 7.05 -5.75 -16.98
C PRO A 24 7.29 -4.32 -16.50
N ILE A 25 6.53 -3.88 -15.52
CA ILE A 25 6.78 -2.61 -14.82
C ILE A 25 8.15 -2.81 -14.17
N ILE A 26 9.20 -2.37 -14.88
CA ILE A 26 10.55 -2.31 -14.33
C ILE A 26 10.51 -1.10 -13.43
N TYR A 27 10.49 -1.33 -12.11
CA TYR A 27 10.72 -0.27 -11.14
C TYR A 27 12.02 0.44 -11.52
N PRO A 28 12.05 1.78 -11.53
CA PRO A 28 13.25 2.51 -11.93
C PRO A 28 14.41 2.11 -11.01
N PRO A 29 15.65 2.01 -11.53
CA PRO A 29 16.81 1.48 -10.80
C PRO A 29 17.28 2.34 -9.60
N ASN A 30 16.54 3.39 -9.23
CA ASN A 30 16.87 4.36 -8.18
C ASN A 30 15.75 4.47 -7.13
N GLU A 31 15.12 3.37 -6.77
CA GLU A 31 14.20 3.35 -5.63
C GLU A 31 15.01 3.37 -4.33
N VAL A 32 14.81 4.44 -3.55
CA VAL A 32 15.32 4.50 -2.18
C VAL A 32 14.18 4.09 -1.25
N ASN A 33 14.41 3.03 -0.50
CA ASN A 33 13.46 2.56 0.50
C ASN A 33 13.60 3.42 1.77
N LEU A 34 12.56 4.17 2.10
CA LEU A 34 12.49 5.00 3.31
C LEU A 34 11.93 4.22 4.50
N LEU A 35 11.07 3.27 4.24
CA LEU A 35 10.41 2.39 5.20
C LEU A 35 10.24 1.01 4.59
N ASP A 36 10.64 -0.03 5.31
CA ASP A 36 10.33 -1.42 4.98
C ASP A 36 10.07 -2.22 6.25
N SER A 37 8.81 -2.52 6.52
CA SER A 37 8.43 -3.27 7.71
C SER A 37 8.89 -4.73 7.67
N LYS A 38 9.14 -5.31 6.48
CA LYS A 38 9.67 -6.67 6.33
C LYS A 38 11.18 -6.77 6.60
N ALA A 39 11.91 -5.68 6.40
CA ALA A 39 13.36 -5.66 6.63
C ALA A 39 13.74 -5.65 8.12
N SER A 40 12.79 -5.39 8.99
CA SER A 40 13.04 -5.37 10.45
C SER A 40 13.15 -6.79 10.99
N GLN A 41 14.26 -7.09 11.67
CA GLN A 41 14.46 -8.36 12.37
C GLN A 41 13.90 -8.35 13.81
N GLY A 42 13.54 -7.18 14.34
CA GLY A 42 13.00 -6.97 15.68
C GLY A 42 11.58 -6.40 15.65
N GLU A 43 11.11 -5.96 16.80
CA GLU A 43 9.86 -5.21 16.91
C GLU A 43 9.95 -3.92 16.11
N LEU A 44 8.87 -3.57 15.42
CA LEU A 44 8.81 -2.33 14.64
C LEU A 44 8.72 -1.09 15.53
N GLY A 45 8.23 -1.28 16.77
CA GLY A 45 8.11 -0.22 17.76
C GLY A 45 7.09 0.86 17.35
N TRP A 46 6.13 0.52 16.51
CA TRP A 46 5.04 1.41 16.13
C TRP A 46 4.07 1.57 17.30
N ILE A 47 3.41 2.70 17.35
CA ILE A 47 2.54 3.04 18.47
C ILE A 47 1.10 2.72 18.14
N SER A 48 0.48 1.84 18.96
CA SER A 48 -0.96 1.56 18.94
C SER A 48 -1.71 2.48 19.90
N TYR A 49 -2.80 3.07 19.47
CA TYR A 49 -3.69 3.85 20.30
C TYR A 49 -5.16 3.54 19.98
N PRO A 50 -5.94 3.07 20.94
CA PRO A 50 -5.53 2.65 22.29
C PRO A 50 -4.51 1.49 22.24
N THR A 51 -3.80 1.26 23.32
CA THR A 51 -2.70 0.26 23.39
C THR A 51 -3.13 -1.17 23.07
N HIS A 52 -4.41 -1.48 23.21
CA HIS A 52 -5.03 -2.78 22.90
C HIS A 52 -5.76 -2.79 21.54
N GLY A 53 -5.59 -1.75 20.73
CA GLY A 53 -6.22 -1.67 19.41
C GLY A 53 -5.51 -2.57 18.41
N TRP A 54 -4.36 -2.13 17.92
CA TRP A 54 -3.51 -2.92 17.01
C TRP A 54 -2.49 -3.74 17.79
N GLU A 55 -2.34 -5.00 17.42
CA GLU A 55 -1.38 -5.92 18.00
C GLU A 55 -0.26 -6.24 17.02
N GLU A 56 1.01 -6.16 17.48
CA GLU A 56 2.16 -6.62 16.70
C GLU A 56 2.33 -8.12 16.87
N ILE A 57 2.38 -8.86 15.75
CA ILE A 57 2.47 -10.31 15.72
C ILE A 57 3.68 -10.75 14.91
N SER A 58 4.40 -11.75 15.43
CA SER A 58 5.43 -12.45 14.68
C SER A 58 4.80 -13.50 13.79
N GLY A 59 5.16 -13.51 12.53
CA GLY A 59 4.72 -14.51 11.55
C GLY A 59 5.86 -14.93 10.64
N VAL A 60 5.51 -15.67 9.61
CA VAL A 60 6.42 -16.00 8.49
C VAL A 60 5.69 -15.71 7.18
N ASP A 61 6.44 -15.28 6.18
CA ASP A 61 5.90 -15.12 4.82
C ASP A 61 5.85 -16.47 4.07
N GLU A 62 5.48 -16.43 2.79
CA GLU A 62 5.39 -17.60 1.91
C GLU A 62 6.71 -18.34 1.68
N HIS A 63 7.84 -17.71 2.04
CA HIS A 63 9.19 -18.27 1.96
C HIS A 63 9.73 -18.69 3.33
N TYR A 64 8.88 -18.73 4.37
CA TYR A 64 9.25 -19.00 5.76
C TYR A 64 10.23 -17.96 6.34
N THR A 65 10.29 -16.76 5.76
CA THR A 65 11.06 -15.65 6.31
C THR A 65 10.29 -15.02 7.47
N PRO A 66 10.91 -14.83 8.65
CA PRO A 66 10.24 -14.15 9.75
C PRO A 66 9.82 -12.74 9.36
N ILE A 67 8.57 -12.38 9.65
CA ILE A 67 8.01 -11.05 9.43
C ILE A 67 7.29 -10.55 10.68
N ARG A 68 7.18 -9.23 10.78
CA ARG A 68 6.33 -8.56 11.76
C ARG A 68 5.10 -8.01 11.06
N THR A 69 3.95 -8.31 11.62
CA THR A 69 2.64 -7.89 11.11
C THR A 69 1.88 -7.18 12.21
N PHE A 70 1.01 -6.27 11.84
CA PHE A 70 0.05 -5.67 12.78
C PHE A 70 -1.35 -6.11 12.43
N GLN A 71 -2.13 -6.48 13.42
CA GLN A 71 -3.52 -6.84 13.22
C GLN A 71 -4.46 -6.14 14.20
N VAL A 72 -5.70 -5.96 13.77
CA VAL A 72 -6.82 -5.51 14.60
C VAL A 72 -8.09 -6.24 14.15
N CYS A 73 -8.92 -6.66 15.10
CA CYS A 73 -10.19 -7.33 14.80
C CYS A 73 -11.16 -7.21 15.99
N ASN A 74 -11.58 -6.00 16.34
CA ASN A 74 -12.47 -5.72 17.46
C ASN A 74 -13.94 -5.50 16.99
N VAL A 75 -14.34 -6.24 15.95
CA VAL A 75 -15.64 -6.06 15.24
C VAL A 75 -16.88 -6.42 16.08
N MET A 76 -16.68 -7.02 17.25
CA MET A 76 -17.74 -7.33 18.21
C MET A 76 -18.02 -6.17 19.19
N GLU A 77 -17.26 -5.10 19.12
CA GLU A 77 -17.39 -3.93 19.97
C GLU A 77 -17.86 -2.71 19.16
N TYR A 78 -18.68 -1.88 19.77
CA TYR A 78 -19.16 -0.64 19.14
C TYR A 78 -18.08 0.45 19.16
N SER A 79 -18.21 1.41 18.25
CA SER A 79 -17.44 2.66 18.24
C SER A 79 -15.93 2.46 18.19
N GLN A 80 -15.47 1.54 17.35
CA GLN A 80 -14.04 1.29 17.15
C GLN A 80 -13.34 2.52 16.56
N ASN A 81 -12.20 2.87 17.13
CA ASN A 81 -11.31 3.93 16.66
C ASN A 81 -9.87 3.57 17.06
N ASN A 82 -9.28 2.62 16.33
CA ASN A 82 -7.98 2.05 16.63
C ASN A 82 -6.93 2.61 15.68
N TRP A 83 -5.91 3.24 16.22
CA TRP A 83 -4.84 3.87 15.46
C TRP A 83 -3.53 3.10 15.63
N LEU A 84 -2.80 2.97 14.53
CA LEU A 84 -1.43 2.49 14.50
C LEU A 84 -0.58 3.56 13.80
N ARG A 85 0.46 4.05 14.47
CA ARG A 85 1.37 5.07 13.92
C ARG A 85 2.78 4.51 13.81
N THR A 86 3.43 4.71 12.66
CA THR A 86 4.85 4.37 12.45
C THR A 86 5.76 5.22 13.33
N ASN A 87 7.03 4.85 13.40
CA ASN A 87 8.08 5.76 13.85
C ASN A 87 8.22 6.92 12.87
N TRP A 88 8.94 7.97 13.29
CA TRP A 88 9.26 9.09 12.40
C TRP A 88 10.18 8.63 11.27
N ILE A 89 9.83 9.00 10.04
CA ILE A 89 10.52 8.58 8.82
C ILE A 89 11.13 9.84 8.18
N PRO A 90 12.47 9.93 8.07
CA PRO A 90 13.10 11.04 7.39
C PRO A 90 12.79 10.97 5.89
N ARG A 91 12.25 12.03 5.31
CA ARG A 91 11.91 12.06 3.88
C ARG A 91 13.13 12.14 2.95
N GLN A 92 14.32 12.41 3.52
CA GLN A 92 15.53 12.66 2.74
C GLN A 92 15.31 13.81 1.72
N SER A 93 15.49 13.54 0.41
CA SER A 93 15.22 14.49 -0.67
C SER A 93 13.85 14.32 -1.33
N ALA A 94 13.01 13.38 -0.83
CA ALA A 94 11.71 13.06 -1.42
C ALA A 94 10.77 14.27 -1.38
N GLN A 95 10.19 14.60 -2.53
CA GLN A 95 9.03 15.48 -2.61
C GLN A 95 7.73 14.70 -2.62
N LYS A 96 7.76 13.48 -3.15
CA LYS A 96 6.65 12.55 -3.20
C LYS A 96 7.13 11.17 -2.75
N ILE A 97 6.27 10.46 -2.09
CA ILE A 97 6.52 9.11 -1.56
C ILE A 97 5.41 8.20 -2.04
N TYR A 98 5.75 6.99 -2.40
CA TYR A 98 4.79 5.93 -2.71
C TYR A 98 4.74 4.98 -1.53
N VAL A 99 3.55 4.83 -0.96
CA VAL A 99 3.29 3.90 0.14
C VAL A 99 2.65 2.64 -0.44
N GLU A 100 3.39 1.54 -0.43
CA GLU A 100 2.86 0.22 -0.78
C GLU A 100 2.41 -0.50 0.49
N LEU A 101 1.18 -1.00 0.47
CA LEU A 101 0.56 -1.76 1.54
C LEU A 101 0.25 -3.16 1.06
N LYS A 102 0.69 -4.18 1.81
CA LYS A 102 0.21 -5.55 1.64
C LYS A 102 -0.56 -5.94 2.89
N PHE A 103 -1.80 -6.35 2.71
CA PHE A 103 -2.70 -6.62 3.82
C PHE A 103 -3.72 -7.72 3.48
N THR A 104 -4.28 -8.31 4.53
CA THR A 104 -5.43 -9.20 4.43
C THR A 104 -6.60 -8.58 5.17
N LEU A 105 -7.81 -8.82 4.70
CA LEU A 105 -9.03 -8.32 5.30
C LEU A 105 -10.09 -9.42 5.33
N ARG A 106 -10.78 -9.55 6.47
CA ARG A 106 -11.81 -10.57 6.64
C ARG A 106 -13.18 -10.05 6.21
N ASP A 107 -13.91 -10.87 5.46
CA ASP A 107 -15.30 -10.62 5.10
C ASP A 107 -16.17 -10.57 6.36
N CYS A 108 -16.84 -9.45 6.58
CA CYS A 108 -17.76 -9.23 7.69
C CYS A 108 -18.86 -10.29 7.76
N ASN A 109 -19.39 -10.71 6.62
CA ASN A 109 -20.46 -11.72 6.56
C ASN A 109 -19.99 -13.10 7.00
N SER A 110 -18.67 -13.34 7.00
CA SER A 110 -18.07 -14.61 7.45
C SER A 110 -17.89 -14.69 8.96
N ILE A 111 -18.14 -13.59 9.70
CA ILE A 111 -17.93 -13.53 11.15
C ILE A 111 -19.26 -13.80 11.86
N PRO A 112 -19.40 -14.90 12.62
CA PRO A 112 -20.63 -15.20 13.33
C PRO A 112 -20.99 -14.10 14.35
N LEU A 113 -22.26 -13.70 14.37
CA LEU A 113 -22.81 -12.70 15.31
C LEU A 113 -22.11 -11.32 15.24
N VAL A 114 -21.46 -11.00 14.11
CA VAL A 114 -20.82 -9.70 13.92
C VAL A 114 -21.84 -8.58 14.02
N LEU A 115 -21.40 -7.45 14.57
CA LEU A 115 -22.23 -6.25 14.63
C LEU A 115 -22.39 -5.64 13.23
N GLY A 116 -23.54 -5.04 12.96
CA GLY A 116 -23.81 -4.33 11.70
C GLY A 116 -22.90 -3.11 11.45
N THR A 117 -22.02 -2.78 12.40
CA THR A 117 -21.00 -1.74 12.30
C THR A 117 -19.67 -2.26 11.73
N CYS A 118 -19.53 -3.57 11.49
CA CYS A 118 -18.34 -4.15 10.85
C CYS A 118 -18.07 -3.47 9.51
N LYS A 119 -16.80 -3.20 9.25
CA LYS A 119 -16.29 -2.55 8.01
C LYS A 119 -15.31 -3.47 7.30
N GLU A 120 -15.23 -3.29 5.99
CA GLU A 120 -14.23 -3.95 5.15
C GLU A 120 -13.24 -2.94 4.58
N THR A 121 -12.96 -1.90 5.37
CA THR A 121 -12.06 -0.81 5.01
C THR A 121 -11.34 -0.26 6.23
N PHE A 122 -10.15 0.31 6.00
CA PHE A 122 -9.44 1.11 6.99
C PHE A 122 -8.90 2.38 6.34
N ASN A 123 -8.48 3.36 7.15
CA ASN A 123 -7.95 4.62 6.64
C ASN A 123 -6.43 4.62 6.67
N LEU A 124 -5.80 5.13 5.61
CA LEU A 124 -4.40 5.48 5.54
C LEU A 124 -4.27 7.00 5.71
N LEU A 125 -3.42 7.43 6.63
CA LEU A 125 -3.20 8.84 6.96
C LEU A 125 -1.70 9.13 7.09
N TYR A 126 -1.33 10.40 7.06
CA TYR A 126 0.03 10.86 7.29
C TYR A 126 0.08 12.15 8.10
N LEU A 127 1.22 12.41 8.71
CA LEU A 127 1.53 13.65 9.41
C LEU A 127 2.96 14.04 9.09
N GLU A 128 3.19 15.24 8.54
CA GLU A 128 4.52 15.78 8.35
C GLU A 128 5.05 16.43 9.65
N ALA A 129 6.33 16.21 9.95
CA ALA A 129 7.01 16.79 11.09
C ALA A 129 8.48 17.06 10.77
N ASP A 130 9.03 18.16 11.32
CA ASP A 130 10.43 18.49 11.13
C ASP A 130 11.36 17.68 12.04
N ASP A 131 10.82 17.16 13.14
CA ASP A 131 11.55 16.37 14.12
C ASP A 131 10.65 15.24 14.64
N ASP A 132 11.27 14.21 15.22
CA ASP A 132 10.55 13.12 15.87
C ASP A 132 9.81 13.63 17.12
N GLN A 133 8.51 13.43 17.16
CA GLN A 133 7.64 13.81 18.27
C GLN A 133 7.53 12.74 19.38
N GLY A 134 8.34 11.68 19.30
CA GLY A 134 8.33 10.59 20.25
C GLY A 134 6.95 9.90 20.35
N SER A 135 6.48 9.67 21.56
CA SER A 135 5.20 9.01 21.82
C SER A 135 3.97 9.94 21.74
N HIS A 136 4.16 11.23 21.48
CA HIS A 136 3.03 12.15 21.38
C HIS A 136 2.15 11.80 20.18
N PHE A 137 0.88 11.54 20.45
CA PHE A 137 -0.10 11.18 19.45
C PHE A 137 -1.33 12.11 19.55
N ARG A 138 -1.70 12.74 18.42
CA ARG A 138 -2.88 13.60 18.32
C ARG A 138 -3.56 13.34 16.98
N GLU A 139 -4.68 12.62 17.02
CA GLU A 139 -5.45 12.19 15.83
C GLU A 139 -5.73 13.33 14.85
N HIS A 140 -6.16 14.49 15.35
CA HIS A 140 -6.57 15.62 14.53
C HIS A 140 -5.45 16.28 13.70
N GLN A 141 -4.18 15.91 13.95
CA GLN A 141 -3.05 16.42 13.18
C GLN A 141 -2.77 15.61 11.91
N PHE A 142 -3.34 14.42 11.82
CA PHE A 142 -3.15 13.55 10.66
C PHE A 142 -4.10 13.93 9.52
N SER A 143 -3.53 13.98 8.32
CA SER A 143 -4.27 14.17 7.07
C SER A 143 -4.56 12.82 6.45
N LYS A 144 -5.80 12.60 6.06
CA LYS A 144 -6.18 11.36 5.40
C LYS A 144 -5.67 11.35 3.96
N ILE A 145 -5.01 10.25 3.59
CA ILE A 145 -4.58 9.97 2.24
C ILE A 145 -5.74 9.31 1.49
N ASP A 146 -6.22 8.17 2.03
CA ASP A 146 -7.32 7.41 1.41
C ASP A 146 -8.01 6.49 2.41
N THR A 147 -9.16 5.96 1.99
CA THR A 147 -9.79 4.78 2.59
C THR A 147 -9.40 3.57 1.77
N ILE A 148 -8.72 2.63 2.39
CA ILE A 148 -8.23 1.40 1.77
C ILE A 148 -9.30 0.32 1.90
N ALA A 149 -9.67 -0.27 0.78
CA ALA A 149 -10.57 -1.42 0.69
C ALA A 149 -9.82 -2.63 0.14
N ALA A 150 -10.26 -3.82 0.46
CA ALA A 150 -9.71 -5.04 -0.12
C ALA A 150 -10.41 -5.34 -1.46
N ASP A 151 -9.64 -5.75 -2.46
CA ASP A 151 -10.17 -6.34 -3.70
C ASP A 151 -10.74 -7.74 -3.41
N GLU A 152 -10.04 -8.49 -2.52
CA GLU A 152 -10.47 -9.79 -2.05
C GLU A 152 -10.39 -9.88 -0.52
N SER A 153 -11.53 -10.18 0.12
CA SER A 153 -11.60 -10.51 1.54
C SER A 153 -11.62 -12.03 1.75
N PHE A 154 -11.05 -12.50 2.87
CA PHE A 154 -11.04 -13.91 3.23
C PHE A 154 -12.19 -14.27 4.16
N THR A 155 -12.64 -15.52 4.08
CA THR A 155 -13.73 -16.08 4.90
C THR A 155 -13.19 -17.05 5.95
N GLN A 156 -14.08 -17.56 6.81
CA GLN A 156 -13.71 -18.62 7.76
C GLN A 156 -13.29 -19.93 7.05
N MET A 157 -13.83 -20.20 5.86
CA MET A 157 -13.46 -21.37 5.07
C MET A 157 -12.04 -21.24 4.53
N ASP A 158 -11.69 -20.06 4.01
CA ASP A 158 -10.33 -19.78 3.52
C ASP A 158 -9.28 -19.97 4.62
N LEU A 159 -9.61 -19.61 5.87
CA LEU A 159 -8.73 -19.89 7.03
C LEU A 159 -8.54 -21.38 7.27
N GLY A 160 -9.60 -22.18 7.13
CA GLY A 160 -9.53 -23.64 7.24
C GLY A 160 -8.61 -24.26 6.18
N ASP A 161 -8.66 -23.73 4.97
CA ASP A 161 -7.83 -24.16 3.84
C ASP A 161 -6.45 -23.47 3.81
N ARG A 162 -6.17 -22.58 4.74
CA ARG A 162 -4.96 -21.77 4.84
C ARG A 162 -4.70 -20.88 3.60
N ILE A 163 -5.77 -20.45 2.95
CA ILE A 163 -5.71 -19.54 1.81
C ILE A 163 -5.83 -18.11 2.33
N LEU A 164 -4.73 -17.38 2.36
CA LEU A 164 -4.74 -15.96 2.69
C LEU A 164 -4.81 -15.14 1.41
N LYS A 165 -5.83 -14.30 1.30
CA LYS A 165 -6.01 -13.37 0.19
C LYS A 165 -5.25 -12.09 0.49
N LEU A 166 -4.07 -11.97 -0.12
CA LEU A 166 -3.18 -10.82 0.08
C LEU A 166 -3.52 -9.73 -0.94
N ASN A 167 -3.96 -8.59 -0.44
CA ASN A 167 -4.20 -7.39 -1.24
C ASN A 167 -2.94 -6.53 -1.28
N THR A 168 -2.73 -5.84 -2.40
CA THR A 168 -1.64 -4.86 -2.56
C THR A 168 -2.21 -3.54 -3.05
N GLU A 169 -1.97 -2.47 -2.30
CA GLU A 169 -2.39 -1.13 -2.62
C GLU A 169 -1.21 -0.17 -2.59
N VAL A 170 -1.16 0.75 -3.54
CA VAL A 170 -0.13 1.80 -3.61
C VAL A 170 -0.80 3.17 -3.61
N ARG A 171 -0.30 4.07 -2.76
CA ARG A 171 -0.78 5.46 -2.70
C ARG A 171 0.37 6.43 -2.75
N GLU A 172 0.18 7.50 -3.53
CA GLU A 172 1.10 8.62 -3.58
C GLU A 172 0.81 9.58 -2.42
N VAL A 173 1.85 10.04 -1.74
CA VAL A 173 1.78 11.01 -0.64
C VAL A 173 2.71 12.18 -0.96
N GLY A 174 2.19 13.37 -0.89
CA GLY A 174 2.94 14.60 -1.15
C GLY A 174 2.09 15.69 -1.78
N PRO A 175 2.65 16.86 -2.07
CA PRO A 175 4.07 17.20 -1.92
C PRO A 175 4.53 17.34 -0.46
N MET A 176 5.68 16.76 -0.14
CA MET A 176 6.28 16.81 1.20
C MET A 176 7.05 18.11 1.40
N THR A 177 6.80 18.79 2.51
CA THR A 177 7.39 20.09 2.83
C THR A 177 8.33 20.05 4.02
N LYS A 178 8.08 19.18 5.01
CA LYS A 178 8.87 19.05 6.22
C LYS A 178 9.98 18.02 6.09
N LYS A 179 10.82 17.89 7.13
CA LYS A 179 12.00 17.02 7.11
C LYS A 179 11.68 15.53 7.14
N GLY A 180 10.50 15.16 7.64
CA GLY A 180 10.05 13.79 7.72
C GLY A 180 8.55 13.70 7.96
N PHE A 181 8.08 12.48 8.18
CA PHE A 181 6.66 12.20 8.32
C PHE A 181 6.42 10.94 9.16
N TYR A 182 5.17 10.77 9.54
CA TYR A 182 4.60 9.54 10.09
C TYR A 182 3.52 9.05 9.15
N LEU A 183 3.38 7.74 9.01
CA LEU A 183 2.18 7.11 8.49
C LEU A 183 1.31 6.66 9.66
N ALA A 184 0.01 6.66 9.45
CA ALA A 184 -0.94 6.12 10.40
C ALA A 184 -2.03 5.30 9.70
N PHE A 185 -2.48 4.26 10.38
CA PHE A 185 -3.55 3.38 9.97
C PHE A 185 -4.66 3.46 11.01
N GLN A 186 -5.85 3.83 10.57
CA GLN A 186 -7.01 3.93 11.46
C GLN A 186 -8.02 2.85 11.11
N ASP A 187 -8.29 1.98 12.05
CA ASP A 187 -9.40 1.04 12.00
C ASP A 187 -10.63 1.65 12.67
N VAL A 188 -11.77 1.49 12.04
CA VAL A 188 -13.09 1.92 12.53
C VAL A 188 -14.08 0.74 12.60
N GLY A 189 -13.57 -0.46 12.80
CA GLY A 189 -14.36 -1.68 12.94
C GLY A 189 -14.13 -2.72 11.85
N ALA A 190 -12.91 -2.82 11.32
CA ALA A 190 -12.51 -3.88 10.38
C ALA A 190 -11.76 -5.01 11.10
N CYS A 191 -11.65 -6.13 10.41
CA CYS A 191 -10.79 -7.25 10.77
C CYS A 191 -9.67 -7.32 9.75
N VAL A 192 -8.55 -6.64 10.03
CA VAL A 192 -7.47 -6.42 9.07
C VAL A 192 -6.10 -6.78 9.67
N ALA A 193 -5.22 -7.33 8.84
CA ALA A 193 -3.81 -7.51 9.17
C ALA A 193 -2.93 -6.84 8.10
N LEU A 194 -2.06 -5.93 8.55
CA LEU A 194 -1.02 -5.32 7.74
C LEU A 194 0.18 -6.27 7.68
N VAL A 195 0.41 -6.87 6.53
CA VAL A 195 1.49 -7.85 6.30
C VAL A 195 2.80 -7.17 5.93
N SER A 196 2.73 -6.07 5.17
CA SER A 196 3.89 -5.28 4.78
C SER A 196 3.50 -3.84 4.52
N VAL A 197 4.35 -2.92 4.96
CA VAL A 197 4.27 -1.50 4.64
C VAL A 197 5.63 -1.06 4.13
N GLN A 198 5.66 -0.53 2.92
CA GLN A 198 6.86 0.03 2.31
C GLN A 198 6.65 1.49 1.93
N GLY A 199 7.64 2.32 2.19
CA GLY A 199 7.67 3.72 1.77
C GLY A 199 8.80 3.92 0.76
N LEU A 200 8.48 4.18 -0.50
CA LEU A 200 9.40 4.26 -1.61
C LEU A 200 9.56 5.71 -2.08
N LEU A 201 10.79 6.15 -2.24
CA LEU A 201 11.14 7.40 -2.89
C LEU A 201 11.46 7.12 -4.36
N GLN A 202 10.79 7.78 -5.27
CA GLN A 202 11.21 7.83 -6.66
C GLN A 202 12.16 9.00 -6.88
N GLU A 203 13.45 8.74 -7.10
CA GLU A 203 14.39 9.77 -7.52
C GLU A 203 14.08 10.21 -8.95
N VAL A 204 13.84 11.52 -9.14
CA VAL A 204 13.78 12.10 -10.48
C VAL A 204 15.21 12.12 -11.03
N PRO A 205 15.48 11.49 -12.17
CA PRO A 205 16.82 11.49 -12.79
C PRO A 205 17.35 12.92 -12.91
N ALA A 206 18.60 13.12 -12.54
CA ALA A 206 19.25 14.45 -12.51
C ALA A 206 19.21 15.19 -13.86
N HIS A 207 19.04 14.48 -14.97
CA HIS A 207 18.94 15.06 -16.32
C HIS A 207 17.70 15.91 -16.59
N CYS A 208 16.67 15.85 -15.75
CA CYS A 208 15.48 16.71 -15.91
C CYS A 208 15.59 18.05 -15.17
N LYS A 209 16.66 18.31 -14.43
CA LYS A 209 16.82 19.57 -13.67
C LYS A 209 17.45 20.71 -14.48
N GLU A 210 17.98 20.48 -15.66
CA GLU A 210 18.72 21.51 -16.43
C GLU A 210 17.95 22.13 -17.62
N SER A 211 16.69 21.81 -17.86
CA SER A 211 15.93 22.43 -18.95
C SER A 211 15.12 23.67 -18.54
N GLY A 212 15.42 24.30 -17.45
CA GLY A 212 14.78 25.51 -16.92
C GLY A 212 15.54 26.81 -17.25
N LEU A 213 16.19 26.92 -18.40
CA LEU A 213 16.65 28.18 -18.94
C LEU A 213 15.63 28.67 -19.98
N LEU A 214 14.78 29.57 -19.54
CA LEU A 214 14.04 30.47 -20.42
C LEU A 214 14.73 31.84 -20.45
N PRO A 215 14.78 32.46 -21.62
CA PRO A 215 15.39 33.76 -21.80
C PRO A 215 14.61 34.88 -21.14
#